data_1612eb97aefbe5744d7d4bb12af4d722
#
_entry.id   1612eb97aefbe5744d7d4bb12af4d722
#
_cell.length_a   1.000
_cell.length_b   1.000
_cell.length_c   1.000
_cell.angle_alpha   90.00
_cell.angle_beta   90.00
_cell.angle_gamma   90.00
#
_symmetry.space_group_name_H-M   'P 1'
#
loop_
_entity.id
_entity.type
_entity.pdbx_description
1 polymer ?
#
loop_
_entity_poly.entity_id
_entity_poly.type
_entity_poly.pdbx_seq_one_letter_code
_entity_poly.pdbx_strand_id
1 'polypeptide(L)'
;MRFRRSYLLALLASLIVAIPAHAAASTPPDAALVLSIFSSALALLLPIGLTLLVAGGLEPEQARQATLTLLAAVGLAVLSYWAVGFALQFGGIGLVDSRPGFDGLVWEWSALNESWGTGWGMAGLSGFGLLGAGATADAYLLFLSRLPWVITATLIPLLALRGRAPAPVTLVGGLLSGGLLYPLTGNWSAGGGWLAHLGRNLGLGHGLVDFANAGPVFLVGAAAALAGMLIFLPRRARRAPDEIVPLPPVHLPLLTITGAGLLLVGAVGWALSNPLLDWTHLAPALAAVNVLLAGAGGALLPIAYTWFATGHADPLMAARGLAAGTVSGLAVAGFVPP
;
A
#
# COMPACT_ATOMS: atom_id res chain seq x y z
N MET A 1 -14.40 -25.29 29.72
CA MET A 1 -14.06 -24.45 28.55
C MET A 1 -14.45 -22.95 28.67
N ARG A 2 -14.97 -22.50 29.83
CA ARG A 2 -15.39 -21.09 30.05
C ARG A 2 -14.26 -20.16 30.56
N PHE A 3 -13.15 -20.68 31.07
CA PHE A 3 -12.06 -19.87 31.65
C PHE A 3 -11.11 -19.19 30.66
N ARG A 4 -11.05 -19.63 29.40
CA ARG A 4 -10.14 -19.05 28.40
C ARG A 4 -10.62 -17.71 27.79
N ARG A 5 -11.93 -17.43 27.81
CA ARG A 5 -12.48 -16.18 27.23
C ARG A 5 -12.22 -14.94 28.10
N SER A 6 -12.14 -15.13 29.43
CA SER A 6 -11.91 -14.03 30.36
C SER A 6 -10.50 -13.46 30.29
N TYR A 7 -9.49 -14.28 30.02
CA TYR A 7 -8.11 -13.81 29.87
C TYR A 7 -7.87 -13.08 28.55
N LEU A 8 -8.57 -13.46 27.47
CA LEU A 8 -8.48 -12.75 26.18
C LEU A 8 -9.10 -11.35 26.26
N LEU A 9 -10.21 -11.22 26.98
CA LEU A 9 -10.87 -9.93 27.23
C LEU A 9 -10.05 -9.04 28.16
N ALA A 10 -9.40 -9.61 29.18
CA ALA A 10 -8.50 -8.87 30.05
C ALA A 10 -7.23 -8.40 29.33
N LEU A 11 -6.69 -9.21 28.41
CA LEU A 11 -5.54 -8.85 27.57
C LEU A 11 -5.90 -7.74 26.56
N LEU A 12 -7.09 -7.79 25.98
CA LEU A 12 -7.60 -6.72 25.08
C LEU A 12 -7.92 -5.44 25.84
N ALA A 13 -8.41 -5.54 27.08
CA ALA A 13 -8.68 -4.38 27.93
C ALA A 13 -7.40 -3.70 28.45
N SER A 14 -6.31 -4.45 28.68
CA SER A 14 -5.03 -3.89 29.13
C SER A 14 -4.25 -3.17 28.01
N LEU A 15 -4.63 -3.35 26.74
CA LEU A 15 -4.07 -2.63 25.59
C LEU A 15 -4.68 -1.23 25.39
N ILE A 16 -5.76 -0.89 26.11
CA ILE A 16 -6.36 0.44 26.10
C ILE A 16 -5.79 1.25 27.29
N VAL A 17 -4.51 1.50 27.28
CA VAL A 17 -3.94 2.57 28.12
C VAL A 17 -4.19 3.87 27.37
N ALA A 18 -5.20 4.62 27.83
CA ALA A 18 -5.43 5.96 27.35
C ALA A 18 -4.24 6.86 27.73
N ILE A 19 -3.34 7.10 26.81
CA ILE A 19 -2.32 8.13 26.95
C ILE A 19 -3.06 9.47 26.88
N PRO A 20 -2.94 10.35 27.89
CA PRO A 20 -3.60 11.64 27.83
C PRO A 20 -3.05 12.42 26.62
N ALA A 21 -3.90 12.68 25.65
CA ALA A 21 -3.60 13.59 24.56
C ALA A 21 -3.47 14.98 25.17
N HIS A 22 -2.27 15.53 25.21
CA HIS A 22 -2.08 16.93 25.52
C HIS A 22 -2.69 17.73 24.36
N ALA A 23 -3.81 18.40 24.64
CA ALA A 23 -4.40 19.36 23.72
C ALA A 23 -3.44 20.56 23.62
N ALA A 24 -2.59 20.54 22.61
CA ALA A 24 -1.85 21.74 22.21
C ALA A 24 -2.86 22.78 21.70
N ALA A 25 -2.66 24.05 22.06
CA ALA A 25 -3.50 25.16 21.62
C ALA A 25 -3.64 25.12 20.09
N SER A 26 -4.89 25.03 19.62
CA SER A 26 -5.21 24.83 18.20
C SER A 26 -4.96 26.12 17.43
N THR A 27 -3.82 26.23 16.77
CA THR A 27 -3.70 27.05 15.56
C THR A 27 -4.61 26.42 14.49
N PRO A 28 -5.30 27.23 13.66
CA PRO A 28 -6.11 26.66 12.58
C PRO A 28 -5.22 25.75 11.73
N PRO A 29 -5.69 24.54 11.37
CA PRO A 29 -4.89 23.58 10.63
C PRO A 29 -4.48 24.17 9.28
N ASP A 30 -3.22 24.04 8.93
CA ASP A 30 -2.70 24.40 7.61
C ASP A 30 -3.49 23.63 6.52
N ALA A 31 -3.79 24.29 5.42
CA ALA A 31 -4.50 23.68 4.30
C ALA A 31 -3.79 22.42 3.78
N ALA A 32 -2.47 22.39 3.79
CA ALA A 32 -1.66 21.24 3.42
C ALA A 32 -1.87 20.05 4.38
N LEU A 33 -1.96 20.31 5.69
CA LEU A 33 -2.26 19.29 6.69
C LEU A 33 -3.65 18.68 6.47
N VAL A 34 -4.67 19.52 6.26
CA VAL A 34 -6.05 19.06 6.00
C VAL A 34 -6.09 18.22 4.73
N LEU A 35 -5.45 18.69 3.65
CA LEU A 35 -5.36 17.96 2.38
C LEU A 35 -4.72 16.59 2.60
N SER A 36 -3.60 16.52 3.31
CA SER A 36 -2.86 15.27 3.54
C SER A 36 -3.68 14.27 4.37
N ILE A 37 -4.37 14.71 5.43
CA ILE A 37 -5.24 13.85 6.25
C ILE A 37 -6.41 13.32 5.41
N PHE A 38 -7.11 14.21 4.71
CA PHE A 38 -8.28 13.84 3.89
C PHE A 38 -7.87 12.90 2.76
N SER A 39 -6.78 13.21 2.07
CA SER A 39 -6.26 12.38 0.97
C SER A 39 -5.78 11.02 1.46
N SER A 40 -5.19 10.94 2.66
CA SER A 40 -4.81 9.66 3.28
C SER A 40 -6.02 8.79 3.60
N ALA A 41 -7.11 9.39 4.09
CA ALA A 41 -8.36 8.68 4.31
C ALA A 41 -8.98 8.21 2.98
N LEU A 42 -8.99 9.06 1.95
CA LEU A 42 -9.47 8.71 0.62
C LEU A 42 -8.64 7.59 -0.01
N ALA A 43 -7.33 7.58 0.20
CA ALA A 43 -6.42 6.55 -0.30
C ALA A 43 -6.75 5.14 0.23
N LEU A 44 -7.42 5.00 1.37
CA LEU A 44 -7.90 3.70 1.88
C LEU A 44 -8.95 3.04 0.97
N LEU A 45 -9.57 3.79 0.08
CA LEU A 45 -10.47 3.21 -0.95
C LEU A 45 -9.70 2.35 -1.97
N LEU A 46 -8.40 2.59 -2.18
CA LEU A 46 -7.60 1.80 -3.12
C LEU A 46 -7.50 0.32 -2.71
N PRO A 47 -7.02 -0.04 -1.49
CA PRO A 47 -6.97 -1.43 -1.06
C PRO A 47 -8.36 -2.07 -0.92
N ILE A 48 -9.40 -1.31 -0.58
CA ILE A 48 -10.80 -1.79 -0.59
C ILE A 48 -11.20 -2.14 -2.03
N GLY A 49 -10.96 -1.23 -2.97
CA GLY A 49 -11.23 -1.42 -4.39
C GLY A 49 -10.49 -2.62 -4.97
N LEU A 50 -9.20 -2.79 -4.63
CA LEU A 50 -8.40 -3.95 -5.03
C LEU A 50 -9.02 -5.27 -4.54
N THR A 51 -9.49 -5.30 -3.29
CA THR A 51 -10.14 -6.49 -2.72
C THR A 51 -11.43 -6.84 -3.47
N LEU A 52 -12.28 -5.87 -3.77
CA LEU A 52 -13.53 -6.06 -4.51
C LEU A 52 -13.25 -6.45 -5.97
N LEU A 53 -12.27 -5.83 -6.62
CA LEU A 53 -11.87 -6.13 -7.99
C LEU A 53 -11.47 -7.61 -8.13
N VAL A 54 -10.69 -8.12 -7.17
CA VAL A 54 -10.28 -9.53 -7.16
C VAL A 54 -11.44 -10.45 -6.75
N ALA A 55 -12.24 -10.04 -5.75
CA ALA A 55 -13.36 -10.83 -5.24
C ALA A 55 -14.42 -11.11 -6.33
N GLY A 56 -14.69 -10.14 -7.20
CA GLY A 56 -15.63 -10.29 -8.29
C GLY A 56 -15.22 -11.31 -9.37
N GLY A 57 -13.95 -11.72 -9.40
CA GLY A 57 -13.43 -12.76 -10.29
C GLY A 57 -13.25 -14.14 -9.64
N LEU A 58 -13.70 -14.34 -8.40
CA LEU A 58 -13.52 -15.58 -7.62
C LEU A 58 -14.79 -16.37 -7.48
N GLU A 59 -14.64 -17.70 -7.28
CA GLU A 59 -15.73 -18.56 -6.88
C GLU A 59 -16.27 -18.17 -5.49
N PRO A 60 -17.61 -18.15 -5.26
CA PRO A 60 -18.22 -17.66 -4.02
C PRO A 60 -17.70 -18.34 -2.74
N GLU A 61 -17.42 -19.64 -2.79
CA GLU A 61 -16.91 -20.39 -1.63
C GLU A 61 -15.49 -19.96 -1.25
N GLN A 62 -14.62 -19.73 -2.23
CA GLN A 62 -13.26 -19.20 -2.00
C GLN A 62 -13.31 -17.79 -1.43
N ALA A 63 -14.28 -16.98 -1.88
CA ALA A 63 -14.50 -15.64 -1.37
C ALA A 63 -14.83 -15.64 0.12
N ARG A 64 -15.70 -16.54 0.56
CA ARG A 64 -16.19 -16.63 1.95
C ARG A 64 -15.11 -17.09 2.93
N GLN A 65 -14.41 -18.19 2.61
CA GLN A 65 -13.47 -18.83 3.54
C GLN A 65 -12.25 -17.97 3.83
N ALA A 66 -11.78 -17.20 2.85
CA ALA A 66 -10.57 -16.40 2.99
C ALA A 66 -10.79 -15.01 3.63
N THR A 67 -12.03 -14.52 3.72
CA THR A 67 -12.29 -13.11 4.10
C THR A 67 -11.84 -12.79 5.51
N LEU A 68 -12.15 -13.64 6.50
CA LEU A 68 -11.77 -13.39 7.89
C LEU A 68 -10.25 -13.46 8.09
N THR A 69 -9.61 -14.46 7.47
CA THR A 69 -8.14 -14.62 7.55
C THR A 69 -7.43 -13.44 6.88
N LEU A 70 -7.97 -12.95 5.77
CA LEU A 70 -7.43 -11.78 5.07
C LEU A 70 -7.55 -10.51 5.91
N LEU A 71 -8.70 -10.28 6.54
CA LEU A 71 -8.90 -9.16 7.45
C LEU A 71 -7.94 -9.21 8.64
N ALA A 72 -7.77 -10.39 9.24
CA ALA A 72 -6.81 -10.58 10.33
C ALA A 72 -5.36 -10.34 9.87
N ALA A 73 -4.99 -10.77 8.66
CA ALA A 73 -3.66 -10.54 8.09
C ALA A 73 -3.39 -9.05 7.83
N VAL A 74 -4.39 -8.31 7.35
CA VAL A 74 -4.31 -6.84 7.21
C VAL A 74 -4.14 -6.17 8.58
N GLY A 75 -4.90 -6.61 9.58
CA GLY A 75 -4.73 -6.11 10.96
C GLY A 75 -3.32 -6.35 11.49
N LEU A 76 -2.76 -7.55 11.28
CA LEU A 76 -1.39 -7.86 11.65
C LEU A 76 -0.37 -7.00 10.89
N ALA A 77 -0.61 -6.73 9.61
CA ALA A 77 0.26 -5.85 8.82
C ALA A 77 0.28 -4.42 9.37
N VAL A 78 -0.87 -3.86 9.71
CA VAL A 78 -0.97 -2.51 10.31
C VAL A 78 -0.28 -2.46 11.67
N LEU A 79 -0.51 -3.45 12.53
CA LEU A 79 0.10 -3.52 13.86
C LEU A 79 1.63 -3.73 13.77
N SER A 80 2.11 -4.59 12.88
CA SER A 80 3.54 -4.80 12.70
C SER A 80 4.22 -3.58 12.07
N TYR A 81 3.53 -2.88 11.18
CA TYR A 81 4.01 -1.61 10.64
C TYR A 81 4.12 -0.53 11.71
N TRP A 82 3.12 -0.41 12.59
CA TRP A 82 3.19 0.48 13.74
C TRP A 82 4.32 0.12 14.69
N ALA A 83 4.45 -1.15 15.05
CA ALA A 83 5.43 -1.59 16.05
C ALA A 83 6.88 -1.48 15.56
N VAL A 84 7.15 -1.85 14.30
CA VAL A 84 8.51 -1.99 13.76
C VAL A 84 8.65 -1.35 12.39
N GLY A 85 7.68 -1.54 11.50
CA GLY A 85 7.80 -1.17 10.10
C GLY A 85 8.02 0.32 9.87
N PHE A 86 7.32 1.18 10.59
CA PHE A 86 7.51 2.63 10.49
C PHE A 86 8.94 3.05 10.83
N ALA A 87 9.51 2.50 11.88
CA ALA A 87 10.89 2.75 12.27
C ALA A 87 11.88 2.28 11.18
N LEU A 88 11.67 1.07 10.63
CA LEU A 88 12.50 0.56 9.54
C LEU A 88 12.40 1.43 8.28
N GLN A 89 11.23 2.00 7.99
CA GLN A 89 11.02 2.81 6.81
C GLN A 89 11.52 4.24 6.98
N PHE A 90 11.22 4.90 8.10
CA PHE A 90 11.42 6.33 8.29
C PHE A 90 12.32 6.70 9.46
N GLY A 91 12.93 5.74 10.14
CA GLY A 91 13.78 6.02 11.30
C GLY A 91 15.03 6.86 11.01
N GLY A 92 15.41 7.01 9.75
CA GLY A 92 16.49 7.88 9.29
C GLY A 92 16.02 9.13 8.54
N ILE A 93 14.70 9.37 8.42
CA ILE A 93 14.19 10.46 7.56
C ILE A 93 14.67 11.84 7.96
N GLY A 94 14.88 12.12 9.25
CA GLY A 94 15.41 13.38 9.75
C GLY A 94 16.86 13.69 9.34
N LEU A 95 17.59 12.70 8.79
CA LEU A 95 18.91 12.92 8.20
C LEU A 95 18.85 13.59 6.82
N VAL A 96 17.73 13.49 6.14
CA VAL A 96 17.54 14.00 4.77
C VAL A 96 16.43 15.05 4.66
N ASP A 97 15.50 15.08 5.61
CA ASP A 97 14.41 16.05 5.71
C ASP A 97 14.55 16.85 7.02
N SER A 98 14.87 18.12 6.92
CA SER A 98 15.17 18.99 8.06
C SER A 98 13.95 19.58 8.76
N ARG A 99 12.74 19.06 8.51
CA ARG A 99 11.53 19.51 9.22
C ARG A 99 11.65 19.19 10.71
N PRO A 100 11.32 20.15 11.61
CA PRO A 100 11.47 19.96 13.06
C PRO A 100 10.71 18.74 13.61
N GLY A 101 9.63 18.34 12.95
CA GLY A 101 8.86 17.16 13.35
C GLY A 101 9.58 15.81 13.16
N PHE A 102 10.73 15.78 12.47
CA PHE A 102 11.53 14.57 12.23
C PHE A 102 12.83 14.48 13.01
N ASP A 103 13.11 15.45 13.89
CA ASP A 103 14.35 15.50 14.70
C ASP A 103 14.59 14.22 15.55
N GLY A 104 13.52 13.50 15.90
CA GLY A 104 13.61 12.23 16.61
C GLY A 104 13.80 10.99 15.71
N LEU A 105 13.84 11.16 14.38
CA LEU A 105 13.94 10.08 13.38
C LEU A 105 15.27 10.19 12.61
N VAL A 106 16.39 10.14 13.34
CA VAL A 106 17.74 10.47 12.83
C VAL A 106 18.73 9.30 12.90
N TRP A 107 18.24 8.08 13.08
CA TRP A 107 19.10 6.91 13.16
C TRP A 107 18.75 5.87 12.10
N GLU A 108 19.71 5.56 11.25
CA GLU A 108 19.61 4.54 10.22
C GLU A 108 20.81 3.59 10.25
N TRP A 109 20.59 2.36 9.82
CA TRP A 109 21.66 1.42 9.57
C TRP A 109 22.00 1.39 8.08
N SER A 110 23.32 1.42 7.79
CA SER A 110 23.87 1.20 6.46
C SER A 110 25.25 0.57 6.56
N ALA A 111 25.46 -0.48 5.79
CA ALA A 111 26.78 -1.10 5.66
C ALA A 111 27.78 -0.24 4.86
N LEU A 112 27.31 0.79 4.17
CA LEU A 112 28.11 1.58 3.23
C LEU A 112 28.44 2.99 3.73
N ASN A 113 27.72 3.50 4.74
CA ASN A 113 27.90 4.87 5.23
C ASN A 113 29.31 5.16 5.75
N GLU A 114 29.98 4.19 6.37
CA GLU A 114 31.34 4.35 6.87
C GLU A 114 32.37 4.51 5.73
N SER A 115 32.14 3.84 4.61
CA SER A 115 33.08 3.81 3.48
C SER A 115 32.78 4.82 2.39
N TRP A 116 31.49 5.15 2.20
CA TRP A 116 31.00 5.90 1.03
C TRP A 116 30.24 7.19 1.39
N GLY A 117 30.16 7.55 2.67
CA GLY A 117 29.47 8.74 3.16
C GLY A 117 27.97 8.51 3.41
N THR A 118 27.27 9.58 3.78
CA THR A 118 25.84 9.55 4.11
C THR A 118 24.95 9.35 2.87
N GLY A 119 23.73 8.86 3.08
CA GLY A 119 22.75 8.69 1.99
C GLY A 119 22.70 7.26 1.42
N TRP A 120 23.34 6.29 2.08
CA TRP A 120 23.28 4.86 1.74
C TRP A 120 22.43 4.06 2.72
N GLY A 121 21.46 4.71 3.38
CA GLY A 121 20.58 4.07 4.36
C GLY A 121 19.87 2.83 3.82
N MET A 122 19.88 1.76 4.59
CA MET A 122 19.24 0.49 4.25
C MET A 122 18.05 0.18 5.16
N ALA A 123 18.06 0.68 6.39
CA ALA A 123 16.96 0.53 7.35
C ALA A 123 17.03 1.61 8.42
N GLY A 124 15.91 2.23 8.72
CA GLY A 124 15.78 3.14 9.86
C GLY A 124 15.76 2.38 11.18
N LEU A 125 16.26 2.99 12.24
CA LEU A 125 16.37 2.38 13.56
C LEU A 125 15.87 3.28 14.71
N SER A 126 15.07 4.32 14.41
CA SER A 126 14.40 5.14 15.42
C SER A 126 12.89 5.26 15.18
N GLY A 127 12.12 5.62 16.20
CA GLY A 127 10.67 5.78 16.11
C GLY A 127 9.87 4.49 16.19
N PHE A 128 10.39 3.42 16.81
CA PHE A 128 9.66 2.17 17.06
C PHE A 128 8.38 2.43 17.86
N GLY A 129 7.27 1.87 17.41
CA GLY A 129 5.95 2.04 18.02
C GLY A 129 5.46 3.49 18.04
N LEU A 130 6.07 4.41 17.29
CA LEU A 130 5.80 5.85 17.35
C LEU A 130 5.91 6.40 18.78
N LEU A 131 6.99 6.02 19.48
CA LEU A 131 7.25 6.39 20.87
C LEU A 131 8.46 7.33 20.99
N GLY A 132 8.56 8.00 22.14
CA GLY A 132 9.71 8.86 22.47
C GLY A 132 9.79 10.10 21.58
N ALA A 133 11.02 10.51 21.22
CA ALA A 133 11.27 11.70 20.42
C ALA A 133 10.72 11.63 18.98
N GLY A 134 10.46 10.42 18.46
CA GLY A 134 9.85 10.22 17.16
C GLY A 134 8.31 10.31 17.14
N ALA A 135 7.66 10.57 18.29
CA ALA A 135 6.21 10.67 18.42
C ALA A 135 5.73 12.12 18.20
N THR A 136 5.85 12.63 17.00
CA THR A 136 5.48 14.00 16.61
C THR A 136 4.23 14.01 15.73
N ALA A 137 3.60 15.19 15.57
CA ALA A 137 2.45 15.35 14.69
C ALA A 137 2.79 15.00 13.24
N ASP A 138 3.97 15.38 12.75
CA ASP A 138 4.46 15.08 11.40
C ASP A 138 4.71 13.58 11.21
N ALA A 139 5.27 12.90 12.22
CA ALA A 139 5.45 11.46 12.20
C ALA A 139 4.10 10.71 12.18
N TYR A 140 3.10 11.18 12.93
CA TYR A 140 1.76 10.61 12.88
C TYR A 140 1.09 10.82 11.52
N LEU A 141 1.25 12.00 10.92
CA LEU A 141 0.74 12.30 9.59
C LEU A 141 1.42 11.41 8.53
N LEU A 142 2.74 11.28 8.62
CA LEU A 142 3.52 10.42 7.75
C LEU A 142 3.08 8.95 7.89
N PHE A 143 2.92 8.45 9.11
CA PHE A 143 2.41 7.11 9.38
C PHE A 143 1.00 6.91 8.77
N LEU A 144 0.08 7.84 9.01
CA LEU A 144 -1.28 7.79 8.46
C LEU A 144 -1.28 7.70 6.94
N SER A 145 -0.47 8.52 6.29
CA SER A 145 -0.36 8.55 4.83
C SER A 145 0.16 7.23 4.24
N ARG A 146 0.93 6.44 5.02
CA ARG A 146 1.50 5.16 4.57
C ARG A 146 0.61 3.95 4.85
N LEU A 147 -0.41 4.07 5.68
CA LEU A 147 -1.31 2.94 5.95
C LEU A 147 -1.97 2.35 4.70
N PRO A 148 -2.53 3.13 3.75
CA PRO A 148 -3.05 2.58 2.50
C PRO A 148 -1.99 1.81 1.71
N TRP A 149 -0.74 2.23 1.75
CA TRP A 149 0.39 1.62 1.04
C TRP A 149 0.75 0.26 1.65
N VAL A 150 0.89 0.21 2.98
CA VAL A 150 1.13 -1.03 3.73
C VAL A 150 0.03 -2.05 3.46
N ILE A 151 -1.22 -1.62 3.56
CA ILE A 151 -2.39 -2.49 3.34
C ILE A 151 -2.38 -3.02 1.90
N THR A 152 -2.11 -2.15 0.92
CA THR A 152 -2.08 -2.53 -0.50
C THR A 152 -0.94 -3.52 -0.79
N ALA A 153 0.29 -3.22 -0.32
CA ALA A 153 1.45 -4.11 -0.48
C ALA A 153 1.20 -5.50 0.13
N THR A 154 0.47 -5.54 1.24
CA THR A 154 0.07 -6.79 1.92
C THR A 154 -1.02 -7.53 1.13
N LEU A 155 -2.04 -6.83 0.64
CA LEU A 155 -3.17 -7.44 -0.03
C LEU A 155 -2.81 -8.08 -1.37
N ILE A 156 -1.90 -7.50 -2.14
CA ILE A 156 -1.52 -8.02 -3.46
C ILE A 156 -1.11 -9.51 -3.39
N PRO A 157 -0.09 -9.91 -2.60
CA PRO A 157 0.28 -11.32 -2.50
C PRO A 157 -0.79 -12.17 -1.84
N LEU A 158 -1.47 -11.67 -0.81
CA LEU A 158 -2.47 -12.46 -0.09
C LEU A 158 -3.71 -12.74 -0.94
N LEU A 159 -4.14 -11.79 -1.78
CA LEU A 159 -5.21 -12.00 -2.74
C LEU A 159 -4.81 -12.99 -3.85
N ALA A 160 -3.56 -12.93 -4.31
CA ALA A 160 -3.05 -13.89 -5.31
C ALA A 160 -2.96 -15.32 -4.76
N LEU A 161 -2.66 -15.47 -3.46
CA LEU A 161 -2.53 -16.77 -2.78
C LEU A 161 -3.85 -17.30 -2.20
N ARG A 162 -4.93 -16.56 -2.38
CA ARG A 162 -6.24 -16.91 -1.84
C ARG A 162 -6.72 -18.27 -2.37
N GLY A 163 -7.21 -19.11 -1.45
CA GLY A 163 -7.61 -20.49 -1.76
C GLY A 163 -6.43 -21.44 -2.05
N ARG A 164 -5.18 -20.97 -1.99
CA ARG A 164 -3.96 -21.76 -2.24
C ARG A 164 -3.15 -21.94 -0.97
N ALA A 165 -2.90 -20.86 -0.25
CA ALA A 165 -2.12 -20.86 0.98
C ALA A 165 -3.01 -21.17 2.20
N PRO A 166 -2.51 -21.92 3.21
CA PRO A 166 -3.21 -22.15 4.46
C PRO A 166 -3.25 -20.86 5.31
N ALA A 167 -4.22 -20.77 6.23
CA ALA A 167 -4.42 -19.58 7.07
C ALA A 167 -3.17 -19.10 7.82
N PRO A 168 -2.34 -19.97 8.45
CA PRO A 168 -1.11 -19.52 9.11
C PRO A 168 -0.15 -18.78 8.17
N VAL A 169 0.01 -19.25 6.93
CA VAL A 169 0.87 -18.59 5.93
C VAL A 169 0.34 -17.20 5.57
N THR A 170 -0.98 -17.06 5.45
CA THR A 170 -1.62 -15.77 5.20
C THR A 170 -1.39 -14.79 6.36
N LEU A 171 -1.53 -15.25 7.62
CA LEU A 171 -1.30 -14.42 8.80
C LEU A 171 0.16 -13.99 8.94
N VAL A 172 1.10 -14.93 8.77
CA VAL A 172 2.55 -14.62 8.78
C VAL A 172 2.91 -13.70 7.62
N GLY A 173 2.30 -13.92 6.45
CA GLY A 173 2.47 -13.04 5.30
C GLY A 173 2.04 -11.59 5.58
N GLY A 174 0.94 -11.40 6.30
CA GLY A 174 0.50 -10.08 6.75
C GLY A 174 1.52 -9.42 7.68
N LEU A 175 1.97 -10.13 8.70
CA LEU A 175 2.96 -9.65 9.66
C LEU A 175 4.29 -9.28 8.98
N LEU A 176 4.79 -10.13 8.11
CA LEU A 176 6.06 -9.89 7.39
C LEU A 176 5.94 -8.76 6.36
N SER A 177 4.80 -8.65 5.68
CA SER A 177 4.60 -7.56 4.70
C SER A 177 4.63 -6.19 5.38
N GLY A 178 3.89 -6.01 6.48
CA GLY A 178 3.83 -4.74 7.19
C GLY A 178 5.05 -4.44 8.05
N GLY A 179 5.65 -5.47 8.67
CA GLY A 179 6.79 -5.29 9.58
C GLY A 179 8.16 -5.25 8.91
N LEU A 180 8.31 -5.83 7.71
CA LEU A 180 9.64 -6.01 7.12
C LEU A 180 9.69 -5.71 5.61
N LEU A 181 8.92 -6.43 4.78
CA LEU A 181 9.12 -6.40 3.32
C LEU A 181 8.83 -5.02 2.73
N TYR A 182 7.63 -4.49 2.97
CA TYR A 182 7.28 -3.16 2.51
C TYR A 182 8.13 -2.07 3.18
N PRO A 183 8.35 -2.05 4.52
CA PRO A 183 9.15 -1.01 5.16
C PRO A 183 10.57 -0.89 4.63
N LEU A 184 11.28 -1.99 4.41
CA LEU A 184 12.65 -1.95 3.90
C LEU A 184 12.70 -1.35 2.49
N THR A 185 11.85 -1.82 1.59
CA THR A 185 11.80 -1.27 0.22
C THR A 185 11.28 0.16 0.18
N GLY A 186 10.34 0.50 1.08
CA GLY A 186 9.86 1.85 1.30
C GLY A 186 10.94 2.78 1.87
N ASN A 187 11.86 2.30 2.72
CA ASN A 187 13.02 3.06 3.16
C ASN A 187 13.92 3.39 1.97
N TRP A 188 14.27 2.39 1.15
CA TRP A 188 15.17 2.60 0.00
C TRP A 188 14.67 3.64 -0.98
N SER A 189 13.37 3.77 -1.15
CA SER A 189 12.75 4.63 -2.18
C SER A 189 12.22 5.96 -1.64
N ALA A 190 11.60 5.97 -0.45
CA ALA A 190 10.88 7.14 0.09
C ALA A 190 11.29 7.51 1.51
N GLY A 191 11.94 6.61 2.24
CA GLY A 191 12.38 6.84 3.61
C GLY A 191 13.74 7.53 3.73
N GLY A 192 14.31 8.01 2.63
CA GLY A 192 15.63 8.62 2.61
C GLY A 192 16.79 7.63 2.40
N GLY A 193 16.48 6.37 2.02
CA GLY A 193 17.49 5.33 1.82
C GLY A 193 18.25 5.42 0.50
N TRP A 194 19.11 4.42 0.28
CA TRP A 194 20.14 4.41 -0.77
C TRP A 194 19.59 4.58 -2.20
N LEU A 195 18.43 4.03 -2.51
CA LEU A 195 17.87 4.07 -3.88
C LEU A 195 17.37 5.47 -4.24
N ALA A 196 16.75 6.18 -3.27
CA ALA A 196 16.34 7.57 -3.44
C ALA A 196 17.53 8.51 -3.68
N HIS A 197 18.69 8.20 -3.12
CA HIS A 197 19.92 9.02 -3.23
C HIS A 197 20.93 8.49 -4.24
N LEU A 198 20.67 7.36 -4.91
CA LEU A 198 21.65 6.66 -5.75
C LEU A 198 22.31 7.56 -6.79
N GLY A 199 21.54 8.32 -7.55
CA GLY A 199 22.08 9.20 -8.57
C GLY A 199 22.86 10.36 -7.96
N ARG A 200 22.38 10.96 -6.86
CA ARG A 200 23.09 12.02 -6.13
C ARG A 200 24.43 11.51 -5.59
N ASN A 201 24.45 10.34 -4.96
CA ASN A 201 25.63 9.74 -4.37
C ASN A 201 26.70 9.37 -5.41
N LEU A 202 26.27 9.02 -6.63
CA LEU A 202 27.16 8.68 -7.75
C LEU A 202 27.46 9.87 -8.68
N GLY A 203 26.99 11.09 -8.36
CA GLY A 203 27.17 12.26 -9.23
C GLY A 203 26.39 12.20 -10.54
N LEU A 204 25.35 11.38 -10.63
CA LEU A 204 24.52 11.17 -11.83
C LEU A 204 23.20 11.96 -11.80
N GLY A 205 23.01 12.86 -10.82
CA GLY A 205 21.80 13.66 -10.65
C GLY A 205 20.81 13.05 -9.67
N HIS A 206 19.62 12.64 -10.13
CA HIS A 206 18.56 12.12 -9.27
C HIS A 206 18.74 10.62 -8.97
N GLY A 207 18.21 10.16 -7.82
CA GLY A 207 17.99 8.75 -7.55
C GLY A 207 16.67 8.26 -8.17
N LEU A 208 16.04 7.28 -7.53
CA LEU A 208 14.73 6.80 -7.95
C LEU A 208 13.69 7.93 -7.87
N VAL A 209 13.02 8.19 -8.97
CA VAL A 209 11.91 9.14 -9.07
C VAL A 209 10.62 8.35 -9.24
N ASP A 210 9.78 8.37 -8.22
CA ASP A 210 8.46 7.74 -8.21
C ASP A 210 7.53 8.66 -7.41
N PHE A 211 6.68 9.40 -8.12
CA PHE A 211 5.86 10.47 -7.54
C PHE A 211 5.05 10.01 -6.33
N ALA A 212 4.35 8.92 -6.48
CA ALA A 212 3.48 8.38 -5.43
C ALA A 212 4.06 7.16 -4.71
N ASN A 213 5.33 6.80 -4.96
CA ASN A 213 5.95 5.57 -4.46
C ASN A 213 5.14 4.31 -4.77
N ALA A 214 4.50 4.30 -5.91
CA ALA A 214 3.69 3.19 -6.38
C ALA A 214 4.56 1.96 -6.74
N GLY A 215 5.73 2.20 -7.33
CA GLY A 215 6.67 1.16 -7.73
C GLY A 215 7.02 0.20 -6.59
N PRO A 216 7.58 0.65 -5.47
CA PRO A 216 7.90 -0.21 -4.33
C PRO A 216 6.72 -1.01 -3.81
N VAL A 217 5.53 -0.41 -3.71
CA VAL A 217 4.34 -1.09 -3.19
C VAL A 217 3.88 -2.19 -4.14
N PHE A 218 3.69 -1.86 -5.42
CA PHE A 218 3.15 -2.81 -6.39
C PHE A 218 4.19 -3.82 -6.86
N LEU A 219 5.46 -3.42 -7.02
CA LEU A 219 6.54 -4.33 -7.40
C LEU A 219 6.80 -5.37 -6.30
N VAL A 220 6.91 -4.94 -5.03
CA VAL A 220 7.13 -5.84 -3.89
C VAL A 220 5.93 -6.77 -3.72
N GLY A 221 4.72 -6.22 -3.76
CA GLY A 221 3.50 -7.01 -3.70
C GLY A 221 3.42 -8.05 -4.83
N ALA A 222 3.74 -7.65 -6.07
CA ALA A 222 3.73 -8.55 -7.23
C ALA A 222 4.83 -9.61 -7.16
N ALA A 223 6.05 -9.25 -6.73
CA ALA A 223 7.14 -10.20 -6.54
C ALA A 223 6.82 -11.24 -5.46
N ALA A 224 6.26 -10.80 -4.32
CA ALA A 224 5.82 -11.70 -3.26
C ALA A 224 4.66 -12.61 -3.72
N ALA A 225 3.72 -12.07 -4.51
CA ALA A 225 2.64 -12.84 -5.12
C ALA A 225 3.19 -13.91 -6.07
N LEU A 226 4.13 -13.53 -6.95
CA LEU A 226 4.76 -14.47 -7.88
C LEU A 226 5.50 -15.58 -7.15
N ALA A 227 6.35 -15.23 -6.17
CA ALA A 227 7.06 -16.20 -5.35
C ALA A 227 6.11 -17.17 -4.65
N GLY A 228 5.06 -16.64 -4.04
CA GLY A 228 4.04 -17.47 -3.40
C GLY A 228 3.28 -18.37 -4.38
N MET A 229 2.94 -17.88 -5.57
CA MET A 229 2.28 -18.70 -6.60
C MET A 229 3.17 -19.81 -7.16
N LEU A 230 4.48 -19.63 -7.20
CA LEU A 230 5.42 -20.69 -7.58
C LEU A 230 5.51 -21.80 -6.52
N ILE A 231 5.36 -21.44 -5.23
CA ILE A 231 5.38 -22.41 -4.12
C ILE A 231 4.02 -23.09 -3.96
N PHE A 232 2.94 -22.31 -3.96
CA PHE A 232 1.56 -22.79 -3.78
C PHE A 232 0.87 -22.92 -5.14
N LEU A 233 1.27 -23.92 -5.92
CA LEU A 233 0.66 -24.21 -7.21
C LEU A 233 -0.85 -24.45 -7.08
N PRO A 234 -1.67 -24.02 -8.06
CA PRO A 234 -3.09 -24.25 -8.01
C PRO A 234 -3.39 -25.75 -8.03
N ARG A 235 -4.24 -26.20 -7.11
CA ARG A 235 -4.83 -27.52 -7.24
C ARG A 235 -5.71 -27.48 -8.49
N ARG A 236 -5.28 -28.14 -9.55
CA ARG A 236 -6.14 -28.33 -10.73
C ARG A 236 -7.38 -29.08 -10.27
N ALA A 237 -8.50 -28.40 -10.19
CA ALA A 237 -9.78 -29.08 -10.14
C ALA A 237 -9.87 -29.96 -11.40
N ARG A 238 -9.92 -31.27 -11.21
CA ARG A 238 -10.09 -32.21 -12.30
C ARG A 238 -11.56 -32.11 -12.72
N ARG A 239 -11.84 -31.17 -13.63
CA ARG A 239 -13.18 -31.06 -14.23
C ARG A 239 -13.35 -32.19 -15.24
N ALA A 240 -14.52 -32.79 -15.24
CA ALA A 240 -14.91 -33.71 -16.31
C ALA A 240 -14.96 -32.93 -17.63
N PRO A 241 -14.60 -33.57 -18.78
CA PRO A 241 -14.59 -32.89 -20.07
C PRO A 241 -15.94 -32.28 -20.47
N ASP A 242 -17.03 -32.80 -19.93
CA ASP A 242 -18.40 -32.42 -20.27
C ASP A 242 -19.09 -31.58 -19.16
N GLU A 243 -18.34 -31.12 -18.16
CA GLU A 243 -18.90 -30.33 -17.08
C GLU A 243 -19.23 -28.90 -17.57
N ILE A 244 -20.54 -28.58 -17.60
CA ILE A 244 -21.03 -27.25 -17.93
C ILE A 244 -20.61 -26.30 -16.81
N VAL A 245 -19.76 -25.35 -17.14
CA VAL A 245 -19.37 -24.29 -16.21
C VAL A 245 -20.50 -23.28 -16.10
N PRO A 246 -21.17 -23.15 -14.94
CA PRO A 246 -22.23 -22.17 -14.80
C PRO A 246 -21.67 -20.75 -14.96
N LEU A 247 -22.45 -19.88 -15.60
CA LEU A 247 -22.09 -18.45 -15.67
C LEU A 247 -21.98 -17.88 -14.27
N PRO A 248 -20.96 -17.00 -14.04
CA PRO A 248 -20.82 -16.36 -12.73
C PRO A 248 -22.08 -15.53 -12.41
N PRO A 249 -22.50 -15.47 -11.14
CA PRO A 249 -23.61 -14.63 -10.72
C PRO A 249 -23.41 -13.17 -11.16
N VAL A 250 -24.48 -12.50 -11.60
CA VAL A 250 -24.46 -11.14 -12.18
C VAL A 250 -23.80 -10.10 -11.26
N HIS A 251 -23.87 -10.26 -9.94
CA HIS A 251 -23.27 -9.34 -8.99
C HIS A 251 -21.72 -9.40 -8.97
N LEU A 252 -21.09 -10.48 -9.42
CA LEU A 252 -19.64 -10.59 -9.40
C LEU A 252 -18.94 -9.63 -10.40
N PRO A 253 -19.37 -9.52 -11.66
CA PRO A 253 -18.86 -8.48 -12.55
C PRO A 253 -19.09 -7.06 -12.02
N LEU A 254 -20.25 -6.81 -11.40
CA LEU A 254 -20.54 -5.51 -10.78
C LEU A 254 -19.59 -5.19 -9.64
N LEU A 255 -19.26 -6.17 -8.77
CA LEU A 255 -18.24 -5.99 -7.72
C LEU A 255 -16.87 -5.64 -8.30
N THR A 256 -16.48 -6.31 -9.38
CA THR A 256 -15.18 -6.03 -10.04
C THR A 256 -15.13 -4.61 -10.58
N ILE A 257 -16.19 -4.14 -11.26
CA ILE A 257 -16.24 -2.77 -11.80
C ILE A 257 -16.28 -1.75 -10.67
N THR A 258 -17.11 -1.97 -9.65
CA THR A 258 -17.17 -1.11 -8.45
C THR A 258 -15.81 -1.06 -7.76
N GLY A 259 -15.15 -2.20 -7.61
CA GLY A 259 -13.81 -2.29 -7.07
C GLY A 259 -12.78 -1.48 -7.85
N ALA A 260 -12.83 -1.55 -9.18
CA ALA A 260 -11.97 -0.74 -10.05
C ALA A 260 -12.24 0.77 -9.90
N GLY A 261 -13.51 1.17 -9.78
CA GLY A 261 -13.88 2.57 -9.52
C GLY A 261 -13.37 3.08 -8.17
N LEU A 262 -13.54 2.30 -7.09
CA LEU A 262 -13.01 2.65 -5.77
C LEU A 262 -11.48 2.72 -5.75
N LEU A 263 -10.82 1.81 -6.49
CA LEU A 263 -9.36 1.83 -6.66
C LEU A 263 -8.92 3.13 -7.33
N LEU A 264 -9.59 3.56 -8.39
CA LEU A 264 -9.28 4.82 -9.09
C LEU A 264 -9.44 6.03 -8.19
N VAL A 265 -10.55 6.13 -7.44
CA VAL A 265 -10.80 7.23 -6.49
C VAL A 265 -9.75 7.21 -5.37
N GLY A 266 -9.45 6.03 -4.83
CA GLY A 266 -8.42 5.84 -3.82
C GLY A 266 -7.02 6.22 -4.33
N ALA A 267 -6.72 5.99 -5.62
CA ALA A 267 -5.46 6.36 -6.23
C ALA A 267 -5.29 7.89 -6.34
N VAL A 268 -6.35 8.64 -6.57
CA VAL A 268 -6.30 10.12 -6.49
C VAL A 268 -5.93 10.54 -5.06
N GLY A 269 -6.59 9.96 -4.03
CA GLY A 269 -6.22 10.21 -2.64
C GLY A 269 -4.77 9.84 -2.36
N TRP A 270 -4.31 8.69 -2.86
CA TRP A 270 -2.93 8.22 -2.71
C TRP A 270 -1.92 9.22 -3.30
N ALA A 271 -2.15 9.71 -4.53
CA ALA A 271 -1.28 10.67 -5.20
C ALA A 271 -1.13 11.98 -4.40
N LEU A 272 -2.16 12.37 -3.65
CA LEU A 272 -2.21 13.60 -2.89
C LEU A 272 -1.84 13.43 -1.40
N SER A 273 -1.71 12.20 -0.89
CA SER A 273 -1.58 11.94 0.54
C SER A 273 -0.17 12.12 1.10
N ASN A 274 0.86 12.18 0.26
CA ASN A 274 2.24 12.18 0.72
C ASN A 274 2.65 13.53 1.34
N PRO A 275 2.83 13.62 2.66
CA PRO A 275 3.19 14.88 3.33
C PRO A 275 4.64 15.31 3.05
N LEU A 276 5.47 14.44 2.45
CA LEU A 276 6.85 14.77 2.08
C LEU A 276 6.93 15.54 0.76
N LEU A 277 5.85 15.62 -0.03
CA LEU A 277 5.83 16.36 -1.27
C LEU A 277 5.69 17.87 -1.03
N ASP A 278 6.47 18.63 -1.77
CA ASP A 278 6.38 20.10 -1.77
C ASP A 278 5.37 20.56 -2.82
N TRP A 279 4.16 20.87 -2.36
CA TRP A 279 3.07 21.34 -3.20
C TRP A 279 3.23 22.79 -3.65
N THR A 280 4.28 23.50 -3.24
CA THR A 280 4.57 24.85 -3.78
C THR A 280 5.12 24.78 -5.20
N HIS A 281 5.77 23.67 -5.55
CA HIS A 281 6.36 23.42 -6.87
C HIS A 281 5.60 22.36 -7.69
N LEU A 282 4.70 21.62 -7.08
CA LEU A 282 3.88 20.58 -7.72
C LEU A 282 2.41 21.00 -7.74
N ALA A 283 1.70 20.66 -8.79
CA ALA A 283 0.28 20.96 -8.93
C ALA A 283 -0.58 19.76 -8.51
N PRO A 284 -1.27 19.79 -7.35
CA PRO A 284 -2.11 18.68 -6.91
C PRO A 284 -3.18 18.29 -7.94
N ALA A 285 -3.80 19.29 -8.58
CA ALA A 285 -4.81 19.06 -9.61
C ALA A 285 -4.24 18.33 -10.83
N LEU A 286 -3.00 18.63 -11.24
CA LEU A 286 -2.32 17.94 -12.34
C LEU A 286 -2.14 16.45 -12.00
N ALA A 287 -1.65 16.15 -10.80
CA ALA A 287 -1.46 14.77 -10.36
C ALA A 287 -2.80 13.99 -10.36
N ALA A 288 -3.87 14.59 -9.86
CA ALA A 288 -5.19 13.97 -9.87
C ALA A 288 -5.71 13.72 -11.30
N VAL A 289 -5.58 14.71 -12.21
CA VAL A 289 -5.97 14.58 -13.61
C VAL A 289 -5.20 13.45 -14.30
N ASN A 290 -3.89 13.39 -14.13
CA ASN A 290 -3.06 12.36 -14.76
C ASN A 290 -3.39 10.96 -14.28
N VAL A 291 -3.70 10.75 -12.98
CA VAL A 291 -4.17 9.47 -12.44
C VAL A 291 -5.50 9.07 -13.10
N LEU A 292 -6.45 10.00 -13.24
CA LEU A 292 -7.75 9.73 -13.85
C LEU A 292 -7.60 9.40 -15.35
N LEU A 293 -6.78 10.14 -16.09
CA LEU A 293 -6.52 9.88 -17.51
C LEU A 293 -5.82 8.55 -17.74
N ALA A 294 -4.83 8.21 -16.91
CA ALA A 294 -4.14 6.93 -16.99
C ALA A 294 -5.10 5.77 -16.70
N GLY A 295 -5.98 5.90 -15.71
CA GLY A 295 -7.04 4.92 -15.43
C GLY A 295 -8.01 4.77 -16.60
N ALA A 296 -8.48 5.89 -17.18
CA ALA A 296 -9.38 5.88 -18.33
C ALA A 296 -8.75 5.21 -19.55
N GLY A 297 -7.51 5.57 -19.90
CA GLY A 297 -6.75 4.93 -20.98
C GLY A 297 -6.56 3.43 -20.74
N GLY A 298 -6.23 3.07 -19.50
CA GLY A 298 -6.11 1.68 -19.08
C GLY A 298 -7.39 0.86 -19.23
N ALA A 299 -8.58 1.47 -19.03
CA ALA A 299 -9.86 0.81 -19.24
C ALA A 299 -10.22 0.67 -20.73
N LEU A 300 -10.01 1.71 -21.51
CA LEU A 300 -10.42 1.76 -22.92
C LEU A 300 -9.64 0.78 -23.79
N LEU A 301 -8.35 0.57 -23.55
CA LEU A 301 -7.53 -0.33 -24.35
C LEU A 301 -8.03 -1.79 -24.31
N PRO A 302 -8.31 -2.42 -23.16
CA PRO A 302 -8.89 -3.76 -23.11
C PRO A 302 -10.31 -3.83 -23.68
N ILE A 303 -11.12 -2.78 -23.54
CA ILE A 303 -12.45 -2.72 -24.16
C ILE A 303 -12.32 -2.82 -25.68
N ALA A 304 -11.48 -1.98 -26.28
CA ALA A 304 -11.25 -1.98 -27.70
C ALA A 304 -10.66 -3.29 -28.19
N TYR A 305 -9.65 -3.83 -27.47
CA TYR A 305 -9.01 -5.09 -27.81
C TYR A 305 -9.98 -6.28 -27.78
N THR A 306 -10.74 -6.43 -26.69
CA THR A 306 -11.66 -7.56 -26.53
C THR A 306 -12.81 -7.47 -27.53
N TRP A 307 -13.34 -6.27 -27.77
CA TRP A 307 -14.38 -6.06 -28.77
C TRP A 307 -13.88 -6.40 -30.18
N PHE A 308 -12.67 -5.97 -30.54
CA PHE A 308 -12.08 -6.28 -31.84
C PHE A 308 -11.75 -7.77 -32.02
N ALA A 309 -11.20 -8.41 -30.96
CA ALA A 309 -10.75 -9.80 -31.03
C ALA A 309 -11.89 -10.84 -30.93
N THR A 310 -12.95 -10.52 -30.16
CA THR A 310 -14.01 -11.50 -29.84
C THR A 310 -15.43 -11.05 -30.25
N GLY A 311 -15.59 -9.81 -30.72
CA GLY A 311 -16.87 -9.19 -31.02
C GLY A 311 -17.65 -8.69 -29.79
N HIS A 312 -17.11 -8.87 -28.58
CA HIS A 312 -17.74 -8.48 -27.31
C HIS A 312 -16.74 -7.81 -26.39
N ALA A 313 -17.14 -6.69 -25.73
CA ALA A 313 -16.34 -6.07 -24.70
C ALA A 313 -16.38 -6.88 -23.41
N ASP A 314 -15.20 -7.18 -22.83
CA ASP A 314 -15.10 -7.91 -21.56
C ASP A 314 -14.99 -6.91 -20.39
N PRO A 315 -16.00 -6.82 -19.50
CA PRO A 315 -16.00 -5.90 -18.37
C PRO A 315 -14.93 -6.22 -17.33
N LEU A 316 -14.55 -7.49 -17.16
CA LEU A 316 -13.52 -7.89 -16.22
C LEU A 316 -12.13 -7.46 -16.71
N MET A 317 -11.88 -7.60 -18.02
CA MET A 317 -10.63 -7.11 -18.62
C MET A 317 -10.55 -5.58 -18.59
N ALA A 318 -11.66 -4.88 -18.82
CA ALA A 318 -11.76 -3.43 -18.71
C ALA A 318 -11.43 -2.95 -17.28
N ALA A 319 -12.01 -3.58 -16.25
CA ALA A 319 -11.75 -3.24 -14.86
C ALA A 319 -10.28 -3.48 -14.44
N ARG A 320 -9.69 -4.59 -14.91
CA ARG A 320 -8.25 -4.88 -14.68
C ARG A 320 -7.35 -3.88 -15.40
N GLY A 321 -7.72 -3.50 -16.61
CA GLY A 321 -7.02 -2.49 -17.39
C GLY A 321 -7.07 -1.12 -16.73
N LEU A 322 -8.24 -0.71 -16.20
CA LEU A 322 -8.38 0.50 -15.41
C LEU A 322 -7.41 0.50 -14.22
N ALA A 323 -7.38 -0.58 -13.45
CA ALA A 323 -6.48 -0.72 -12.31
C ALA A 323 -5.00 -0.63 -12.73
N ALA A 324 -4.61 -1.33 -13.81
CA ALA A 324 -3.24 -1.31 -14.32
C ALA A 324 -2.83 0.08 -14.80
N GLY A 325 -3.68 0.77 -15.57
CA GLY A 325 -3.43 2.15 -16.01
C GLY A 325 -3.31 3.12 -14.85
N THR A 326 -4.21 3.01 -13.87
CA THR A 326 -4.17 3.83 -12.64
C THR A 326 -2.85 3.67 -11.90
N VAL A 327 -2.41 2.43 -11.67
CA VAL A 327 -1.15 2.13 -10.97
C VAL A 327 0.05 2.66 -11.74
N SER A 328 0.07 2.48 -13.06
CA SER A 328 1.15 3.00 -13.91
C SER A 328 1.21 4.54 -13.89
N GLY A 329 0.04 5.19 -13.88
CA GLY A 329 -0.07 6.65 -13.82
C GLY A 329 0.44 7.23 -12.50
N LEU A 330 0.29 6.53 -11.37
CA LEU A 330 0.71 7.01 -10.05
C LEU A 330 2.21 7.36 -9.99
N ALA A 331 3.06 6.59 -10.66
CA ALA A 331 4.52 6.80 -10.61
C ALA A 331 4.97 8.13 -11.23
N VAL A 332 4.22 8.64 -12.21
CA VAL A 332 4.58 9.83 -13.01
C VAL A 332 3.61 11.00 -12.88
N ALA A 333 2.51 10.82 -12.13
CA ALA A 333 1.35 11.72 -12.12
C ALA A 333 1.69 13.20 -11.91
N GLY A 334 2.66 13.53 -11.09
CA GLY A 334 3.06 14.91 -10.79
C GLY A 334 4.09 15.50 -11.73
N PHE A 335 4.67 14.72 -12.65
CA PHE A 335 5.84 15.14 -13.44
C PHE A 335 5.57 15.29 -14.94
N VAL A 336 4.49 14.75 -15.44
CA VAL A 336 4.17 14.76 -16.87
C VAL A 336 2.97 15.66 -17.16
N PRO A 337 2.91 16.30 -18.32
CA PRO A 337 1.68 16.95 -18.77
C PRO A 337 0.60 15.90 -19.05
N PRO A 338 -0.69 16.28 -19.04
CA PRO A 338 -1.81 15.39 -19.31
C PRO A 338 -1.79 14.82 -20.72
#